data_833320c89d3324da5e0f1110d46a3e5a
#
_entry.id   833320c89d3324da5e0f1110d46a3e5a
#
_cell.length_a   1.000
_cell.length_b   1.000
_cell.length_c   1.000
_cell.angle_alpha   90.00
_cell.angle_beta   90.00
_cell.angle_gamma   90.00
#
_symmetry.space_group_name_H-M   'P 1'
#
loop_
_entity.id
_entity.type
_entity.pdbx_description
1 polymer ?
#
loop_
_entity_poly.entity_id
_entity_poly.type
_entity_poly.pdbx_seq_one_letter_code
_entity_poly.pdbx_strand_id
1 'polypeptide(L)'
;AKVEGVGFNKADALAEQLGIEADAVTRLVAGLYTAVSEVCLRSGDTYVQRPRLLALATKILERSRSYLIEEDRLAEALDLAILEGTLYSLDQGIMLPSLYHAEMGIVRRISDFFQYEEVETFSKTEIEDKLDQVARETGIDYDETQRQAMILAMQSPLSVITGGPGTGKTTLIRGILTLHRLLHGYHQGDVTNPYQTGPVLLAAPTGRAAKRMQEMTDIPASTIHRLIG
;
A
#
# COMPACT_ATOMS: atom_id res chain seq x y z
N ALA A 1 17.73 -16.05 -13.86
CA ALA A 1 16.36 -16.40 -14.24
C ALA A 1 15.59 -16.78 -12.97
N LYS A 2 14.48 -16.10 -12.69
CA LYS A 2 13.57 -16.48 -11.60
C LYS A 2 12.87 -17.78 -12.03
N VAL A 3 13.12 -18.87 -11.31
CA VAL A 3 12.32 -20.08 -11.43
C VAL A 3 11.32 -20.03 -10.29
N GLU A 4 10.03 -19.95 -10.59
CA GLU A 4 8.97 -19.96 -9.58
C GLU A 4 9.07 -21.22 -8.72
N GLY A 5 8.98 -21.06 -7.40
CA GLY A 5 9.04 -22.15 -6.43
C GLY A 5 10.45 -22.61 -6.03
N VAL A 6 11.52 -22.03 -6.59
CA VAL A 6 12.90 -22.33 -6.20
C VAL A 6 13.47 -21.21 -5.34
N GLY A 7 13.61 -21.45 -4.03
CA GLY A 7 14.25 -20.50 -3.09
C GLY A 7 15.77 -20.40 -3.33
N PHE A 8 16.38 -19.29 -2.85
CA PHE A 8 17.79 -18.96 -3.01
C PHE A 8 18.73 -20.13 -2.69
N ASN A 9 18.57 -20.77 -1.54
CA ASN A 9 19.46 -21.86 -1.10
C ASN A 9 19.51 -23.05 -2.08
N LYS A 10 18.35 -23.43 -2.67
CA LYS A 10 18.31 -24.51 -3.67
C LYS A 10 18.97 -24.08 -4.99
N ALA A 11 18.71 -22.85 -5.43
CA ALA A 11 19.31 -22.30 -6.61
C ALA A 11 20.84 -22.15 -6.46
N ASP A 12 21.29 -21.69 -5.29
CA ASP A 12 22.72 -21.52 -4.98
C ASP A 12 23.48 -22.85 -4.88
N ALA A 13 22.88 -23.89 -4.31
CA ALA A 13 23.47 -25.22 -4.29
C ALA A 13 23.64 -25.83 -5.71
N LEU A 14 22.66 -25.58 -6.60
CA LEU A 14 22.79 -25.98 -8.02
C LEU A 14 23.85 -25.17 -8.72
N ALA A 15 23.93 -23.87 -8.49
CA ALA A 15 24.93 -22.98 -9.05
C ALA A 15 26.36 -23.40 -8.67
N GLU A 16 26.56 -23.85 -7.43
CA GLU A 16 27.82 -24.41 -6.96
C GLU A 16 28.22 -25.67 -7.72
N GLN A 17 27.29 -26.60 -7.95
CA GLN A 17 27.53 -27.80 -8.77
C GLN A 17 27.88 -27.47 -10.23
N LEU A 18 27.40 -26.34 -10.73
CA LEU A 18 27.72 -25.83 -12.07
C LEU A 18 29.01 -24.99 -12.11
N GLY A 19 29.78 -24.93 -11.02
CA GLY A 19 31.07 -24.23 -10.96
C GLY A 19 30.97 -22.72 -10.82
N ILE A 20 29.84 -22.18 -10.38
CA ILE A 20 29.72 -20.73 -10.08
C ILE A 20 30.42 -20.44 -8.76
N GLU A 21 31.43 -19.57 -8.82
CA GLU A 21 32.24 -19.18 -7.68
C GLU A 21 31.41 -18.52 -6.56
N ALA A 22 31.90 -18.65 -5.32
CA ALA A 22 31.19 -18.16 -4.15
C ALA A 22 31.04 -16.63 -4.12
N ASP A 23 31.98 -15.88 -4.72
CA ASP A 23 32.00 -14.42 -4.86
C ASP A 23 31.60 -13.93 -6.26
N ALA A 24 31.05 -14.81 -7.11
CA ALA A 24 30.58 -14.42 -8.42
C ALA A 24 29.52 -13.32 -8.32
N VAL A 25 29.66 -12.25 -9.07
CA VAL A 25 28.78 -11.07 -9.04
C VAL A 25 27.32 -11.46 -9.22
N THR A 26 27.00 -12.38 -10.12
CA THR A 26 25.64 -12.88 -10.34
C THR A 26 25.04 -13.53 -9.09
N ARG A 27 25.86 -14.23 -8.31
CA ARG A 27 25.47 -14.82 -7.03
C ARG A 27 25.25 -13.74 -5.96
N LEU A 28 26.16 -12.76 -5.87
CA LEU A 28 26.05 -11.65 -4.92
C LEU A 28 24.77 -10.84 -5.19
N VAL A 29 24.49 -10.50 -6.44
CA VAL A 29 23.26 -9.81 -6.86
C VAL A 29 22.01 -10.63 -6.51
N ALA A 30 22.03 -11.95 -6.71
CA ALA A 30 20.91 -12.80 -6.32
C ALA A 30 20.68 -12.84 -4.79
N GLY A 31 21.74 -12.82 -4.00
CA GLY A 31 21.70 -12.71 -2.54
C GLY A 31 21.09 -11.37 -2.08
N LEU A 32 21.54 -10.26 -2.68
CA LEU A 32 21.00 -8.91 -2.44
C LEU A 32 19.51 -8.84 -2.77
N TYR A 33 19.13 -9.32 -3.95
CA TYR A 33 17.71 -9.37 -4.36
C TYR A 33 16.86 -10.18 -3.37
N THR A 34 17.39 -11.34 -2.93
CA THR A 34 16.70 -12.21 -1.96
C THR A 34 16.53 -11.51 -0.63
N ALA A 35 17.57 -10.80 -0.15
CA ALA A 35 17.50 -10.05 1.11
C ALA A 35 16.40 -8.97 1.09
N VAL A 36 16.31 -8.18 0.01
CA VAL A 36 15.23 -7.19 -0.15
C VAL A 36 13.87 -7.89 -0.18
N SER A 37 13.75 -8.96 -0.98
CA SER A 37 12.49 -9.71 -1.12
C SER A 37 12.01 -10.29 0.22
N GLU A 38 12.90 -10.89 1.02
CA GLU A 38 12.55 -11.45 2.32
C GLU A 38 12.08 -10.39 3.32
N VAL A 39 12.74 -9.23 3.35
CA VAL A 39 12.31 -8.11 4.23
C VAL A 39 10.93 -7.62 3.81
N CYS A 40 10.73 -7.32 2.53
CA CYS A 40 9.46 -6.81 2.02
C CYS A 40 8.30 -7.80 2.28
N LEU A 41 8.52 -9.10 2.10
CA LEU A 41 7.49 -10.12 2.35
C LEU A 41 7.15 -10.29 3.84
N ARG A 42 8.13 -10.12 4.75
CA ARG A 42 7.91 -10.34 6.19
C ARG A 42 7.35 -9.12 6.91
N SER A 43 7.84 -7.94 6.58
CA SER A 43 7.48 -6.69 7.27
C SER A 43 6.42 -5.86 6.53
N GLY A 44 6.20 -6.11 5.24
CA GLY A 44 5.37 -5.27 4.39
C GLY A 44 6.07 -3.96 3.97
N ASP A 45 7.37 -3.83 4.25
CA ASP A 45 8.17 -2.70 3.80
C ASP A 45 8.34 -2.74 2.28
N THR A 46 8.47 -1.58 1.64
CA THR A 46 8.72 -1.50 0.19
C THR A 46 10.19 -1.28 -0.14
N TYR A 47 11.01 -0.91 0.85
CA TYR A 47 12.45 -0.68 0.69
C TYR A 47 13.26 -1.20 1.89
N VAL A 48 14.57 -1.33 1.68
CA VAL A 48 15.53 -1.67 2.74
C VAL A 48 16.69 -0.69 2.69
N GLN A 49 17.07 -0.13 3.83
CA GLN A 49 18.24 0.77 3.91
C GLN A 49 19.54 0.03 3.54
N ARG A 50 20.43 0.70 2.79
CA ARG A 50 21.67 0.11 2.26
C ARG A 50 22.51 -0.65 3.32
N PRO A 51 22.83 -0.11 4.51
CA PRO A 51 23.63 -0.85 5.48
C PRO A 51 22.93 -2.13 5.99
N ARG A 52 21.62 -2.06 6.22
CA ARG A 52 20.81 -3.21 6.62
C ARG A 52 20.76 -4.27 5.53
N LEU A 53 20.64 -3.86 4.26
CA LEU A 53 20.63 -4.76 3.12
C LEU A 53 21.94 -5.53 3.00
N LEU A 54 23.09 -4.83 3.05
CA LEU A 54 24.40 -5.46 2.98
C LEU A 54 24.57 -6.51 4.08
N ALA A 55 24.27 -6.15 5.33
CA ALA A 55 24.36 -7.07 6.47
C ALA A 55 23.44 -8.30 6.35
N LEU A 56 22.24 -8.15 5.78
CA LEU A 56 21.33 -9.27 5.55
C LEU A 56 21.76 -10.15 4.39
N ALA A 57 22.21 -9.56 3.29
CA ALA A 57 22.69 -10.29 2.14
C ALA A 57 23.94 -11.11 2.47
N THR A 58 24.91 -10.55 3.23
CA THR A 58 26.07 -11.28 3.75
C THR A 58 25.63 -12.53 4.51
N LYS A 59 24.70 -12.41 5.47
CA LYS A 59 24.19 -13.57 6.22
C LYS A 59 23.54 -14.64 5.35
N ILE A 60 22.81 -14.24 4.30
CA ILE A 60 22.17 -15.18 3.38
C ILE A 60 23.24 -15.91 2.55
N LEU A 61 24.21 -15.19 2.02
CA LEU A 61 25.27 -15.71 1.19
C LEU A 61 26.21 -16.65 1.95
N GLU A 62 26.66 -16.23 3.13
CA GLU A 62 27.57 -17.02 3.99
C GLU A 62 26.89 -18.25 4.59
N ARG A 63 25.58 -18.17 4.91
CA ARG A 63 24.81 -19.32 5.38
C ARG A 63 24.61 -20.37 4.29
N SER A 64 24.50 -19.94 3.03
CA SER A 64 24.30 -20.86 1.90
C SER A 64 25.57 -21.62 1.52
N ARG A 65 26.72 -20.95 1.63
CA ARG A 65 28.05 -21.54 1.41
C ARG A 65 28.98 -21.03 2.51
N SER A 66 29.85 -21.91 3.04
CA SER A 66 30.86 -21.57 4.06
C SER A 66 32.00 -20.74 3.43
N TYR A 67 31.69 -19.52 2.98
CA TYR A 67 32.61 -18.59 2.33
C TYR A 67 32.36 -17.19 2.86
N LEU A 68 33.40 -16.50 3.34
CA LEU A 68 33.30 -15.12 3.82
C LEU A 68 33.19 -14.14 2.66
N ILE A 69 32.15 -13.32 2.69
CA ILE A 69 31.92 -12.31 1.66
C ILE A 69 32.57 -10.99 2.08
N GLU A 70 33.47 -10.51 1.25
CA GLU A 70 34.08 -9.20 1.44
C GLU A 70 33.02 -8.07 1.25
N GLU A 71 32.97 -7.13 2.19
CA GLU A 71 31.95 -6.07 2.20
C GLU A 71 32.04 -5.19 0.94
N ASP A 72 33.24 -4.85 0.51
CA ASP A 72 33.49 -4.03 -0.69
C ASP A 72 32.97 -4.73 -1.94
N ARG A 73 33.20 -6.05 -2.07
CA ARG A 73 32.69 -6.84 -3.21
C ARG A 73 31.16 -6.88 -3.25
N LEU A 74 30.53 -7.00 -2.08
CA LEU A 74 29.08 -6.98 -1.99
C LEU A 74 28.51 -5.58 -2.30
N ALA A 75 29.20 -4.52 -1.88
CA ALA A 75 28.83 -3.15 -2.20
C ALA A 75 28.96 -2.84 -3.70
N GLU A 76 30.03 -3.28 -4.35
CA GLU A 76 30.20 -3.20 -5.81
C GLU A 76 29.08 -3.96 -6.56
N ALA A 77 28.75 -5.17 -6.10
CA ALA A 77 27.67 -5.96 -6.69
C ALA A 77 26.30 -5.28 -6.55
N LEU A 78 26.07 -4.56 -5.43
CA LEU A 78 24.87 -3.76 -5.23
C LEU A 78 24.82 -2.58 -6.22
N ASP A 79 25.92 -1.86 -6.39
CA ASP A 79 25.99 -0.72 -7.30
C ASP A 79 25.77 -1.19 -8.76
N LEU A 80 26.31 -2.35 -9.13
CA LEU A 80 26.05 -2.97 -10.43
C LEU A 80 24.57 -3.38 -10.57
N ALA A 81 23.98 -3.99 -9.55
CA ALA A 81 22.57 -4.37 -9.56
C ALA A 81 21.64 -3.17 -9.75
N ILE A 82 22.01 -2.01 -9.20
CA ILE A 82 21.29 -0.75 -9.40
C ILE A 82 21.48 -0.23 -10.82
N LEU A 83 22.71 -0.24 -11.32
CA LEU A 83 23.02 0.19 -12.69
C LEU A 83 22.27 -0.64 -13.74
N GLU A 84 22.17 -1.94 -13.54
CA GLU A 84 21.47 -2.87 -14.44
C GLU A 84 19.94 -2.89 -14.24
N GLY A 85 19.41 -2.15 -13.27
CA GLY A 85 17.97 -2.11 -12.96
C GLY A 85 17.43 -3.39 -12.31
N THR A 86 18.30 -4.27 -11.81
CA THR A 86 17.88 -5.44 -11.01
C THR A 86 17.36 -5.03 -9.64
N LEU A 87 17.88 -3.94 -9.10
CA LEU A 87 17.41 -3.23 -7.90
C LEU A 87 17.30 -1.74 -8.22
N TYR A 88 16.46 -1.03 -7.49
CA TYR A 88 16.30 0.42 -7.59
C TYR A 88 16.78 1.08 -6.29
N SER A 89 17.47 2.22 -6.42
CA SER A 89 17.87 3.04 -5.28
C SER A 89 17.10 4.34 -5.28
N LEU A 90 16.47 4.65 -4.14
CA LEU A 90 15.90 5.96 -3.82
C LEU A 90 16.59 6.50 -2.56
N ASP A 91 16.35 7.79 -2.25
CA ASP A 91 16.92 8.44 -1.05
C ASP A 91 16.68 7.67 0.24
N GLN A 92 15.55 6.95 0.31
CA GLN A 92 15.12 6.18 1.47
C GLN A 92 15.78 4.80 1.56
N GLY A 93 16.18 4.19 0.43
CA GLY A 93 16.78 2.86 0.41
C GLY A 93 16.65 2.12 -0.92
N ILE A 94 16.88 0.81 -0.85
CA ILE A 94 16.93 -0.09 -2.00
C ILE A 94 15.61 -0.84 -2.12
N MET A 95 15.08 -0.89 -3.33
CA MET A 95 13.76 -1.46 -3.66
C MET A 95 13.86 -2.56 -4.71
N LEU A 96 12.86 -3.47 -4.70
CA LEU A 96 12.59 -4.34 -5.84
C LEU A 96 11.97 -3.55 -7.00
N PRO A 97 12.28 -3.86 -8.27
CA PRO A 97 11.69 -3.18 -9.43
C PRO A 97 10.16 -3.18 -9.42
N SER A 98 9.53 -4.30 -9.02
CA SER A 98 8.08 -4.41 -8.96
C SER A 98 7.45 -3.43 -7.95
N LEU A 99 8.09 -3.24 -6.79
CA LEU A 99 7.61 -2.31 -5.77
C LEU A 99 7.86 -0.86 -6.19
N TYR A 100 9.04 -0.56 -6.76
CA TYR A 100 9.35 0.75 -7.31
C TYR A 100 8.32 1.19 -8.36
N HIS A 101 8.06 0.33 -9.36
CA HIS A 101 7.08 0.65 -10.41
C HIS A 101 5.65 0.75 -9.89
N ALA A 102 5.28 -0.03 -8.86
CA ALA A 102 3.98 0.09 -8.21
C ALA A 102 3.83 1.44 -7.50
N GLU A 103 4.82 1.87 -6.71
CA GLU A 103 4.79 3.18 -6.03
C GLU A 103 4.78 4.33 -7.03
N MET A 104 5.64 4.30 -8.05
CA MET A 104 5.65 5.33 -9.10
C MET A 104 4.35 5.36 -9.90
N GLY A 105 3.73 4.20 -10.11
CA GLY A 105 2.41 4.09 -10.72
C GLY A 105 1.31 4.76 -9.88
N ILE A 106 1.34 4.55 -8.56
CA ILE A 106 0.42 5.20 -7.61
C ILE A 106 0.63 6.72 -7.63
N VAL A 107 1.87 7.19 -7.53
CA VAL A 107 2.21 8.63 -7.56
C VAL A 107 1.68 9.27 -8.84
N ARG A 108 1.92 8.66 -10.01
CA ARG A 108 1.43 9.18 -11.29
C ARG A 108 -0.10 9.27 -11.31
N ARG A 109 -0.81 8.21 -10.91
CA ARG A 109 -2.28 8.20 -10.88
C ARG A 109 -2.86 9.25 -9.95
N ILE A 110 -2.26 9.43 -8.78
CA ILE A 110 -2.67 10.47 -7.84
C ILE A 110 -2.41 11.85 -8.43
N SER A 111 -1.26 12.09 -9.07
CA SER A 111 -0.95 13.37 -9.71
C SER A 111 -1.92 13.68 -10.86
N ASP A 112 -2.21 12.69 -11.70
CA ASP A 112 -3.18 12.85 -12.81
C ASP A 112 -4.57 13.17 -12.25
N PHE A 113 -4.99 12.49 -11.17
CA PHE A 113 -6.27 12.76 -10.53
C PHE A 113 -6.40 14.20 -10.04
N PHE A 114 -5.38 14.75 -9.39
CA PHE A 114 -5.38 16.15 -8.94
C PHE A 114 -5.30 17.18 -10.08
N GLN A 115 -4.82 16.79 -11.27
CA GLN A 115 -4.71 17.71 -12.42
C GLN A 115 -5.96 17.76 -13.28
N TYR A 116 -6.71 16.66 -13.40
CA TYR A 116 -7.74 16.48 -14.41
C TYR A 116 -9.16 16.35 -13.87
N GLU A 117 -9.31 16.07 -12.56
CA GLU A 117 -10.63 15.94 -11.95
C GLU A 117 -11.10 17.30 -11.38
N GLU A 118 -12.15 17.85 -11.96
CA GLU A 118 -12.94 18.91 -11.31
C GLU A 118 -13.76 18.27 -10.20
N VAL A 119 -13.26 18.39 -8.97
CA VAL A 119 -13.97 17.88 -7.79
C VAL A 119 -14.91 18.95 -7.30
N GLU A 120 -16.18 18.61 -7.19
CA GLU A 120 -17.16 19.46 -6.51
C GLU A 120 -16.72 19.67 -5.06
N THR A 121 -16.41 20.91 -4.72
CA THR A 121 -15.94 21.27 -3.38
C THR A 121 -17.01 22.06 -2.64
N PHE A 122 -17.30 21.64 -1.42
CA PHE A 122 -18.20 22.36 -0.52
C PHE A 122 -17.43 23.33 0.36
N SER A 123 -18.01 24.48 0.63
CA SER A 123 -17.42 25.41 1.59
C SER A 123 -17.43 24.80 3.01
N LYS A 124 -16.48 25.24 3.83
CA LYS A 124 -16.41 24.78 5.22
C LYS A 124 -17.73 25.03 5.95
N THR A 125 -18.37 26.16 5.74
CA THR A 125 -19.63 26.55 6.36
C THR A 125 -20.78 25.60 5.97
N GLU A 126 -20.90 25.26 4.68
CA GLU A 126 -21.92 24.31 4.21
C GLU A 126 -21.74 22.93 4.85
N ILE A 127 -20.49 22.49 5.01
CA ILE A 127 -20.19 21.22 5.66
C ILE A 127 -20.53 21.27 7.16
N GLU A 128 -20.09 22.32 7.86
CA GLU A 128 -20.34 22.50 9.30
C GLU A 128 -21.85 22.54 9.63
N ASP A 129 -22.65 23.20 8.81
CA ASP A 129 -24.11 23.26 8.95
C ASP A 129 -24.78 21.87 8.88
N LYS A 130 -24.13 20.90 8.21
CA LYS A 130 -24.64 19.54 8.09
C LYS A 130 -24.14 18.59 9.19
N LEU A 131 -23.04 18.90 9.89
CA LEU A 131 -22.45 18.00 10.88
C LEU A 131 -23.40 17.63 12.02
N ASP A 132 -24.19 18.58 12.50
CA ASP A 132 -25.18 18.32 13.56
C ASP A 132 -26.34 17.45 13.05
N GLN A 133 -26.67 17.55 11.76
CA GLN A 133 -27.63 16.65 11.13
C GLN A 133 -27.07 15.23 11.03
N VAL A 134 -25.79 15.10 10.66
CA VAL A 134 -25.07 13.80 10.63
C VAL A 134 -25.12 13.14 12.00
N ALA A 135 -24.79 13.88 13.07
CA ALA A 135 -24.81 13.36 14.43
C ALA A 135 -26.21 12.85 14.83
N ARG A 136 -27.26 13.61 14.51
CA ARG A 136 -28.67 13.20 14.77
C ARG A 136 -29.05 11.93 13.98
N GLU A 137 -28.72 11.86 12.70
CA GLU A 137 -29.12 10.72 11.84
C GLU A 137 -28.34 9.44 12.17
N THR A 138 -27.05 9.57 12.51
CA THR A 138 -26.23 8.42 12.87
C THR A 138 -26.39 7.97 14.31
N GLY A 139 -26.89 8.85 15.19
CA GLY A 139 -26.93 8.64 16.63
C GLY A 139 -25.54 8.65 17.28
N ILE A 140 -24.56 9.28 16.65
CA ILE A 140 -23.15 9.27 17.09
C ILE A 140 -22.72 10.70 17.38
N ASP A 141 -22.13 10.89 18.55
CA ASP A 141 -21.45 12.14 18.90
C ASP A 141 -20.00 12.07 18.44
N TYR A 142 -19.67 12.84 17.39
CA TYR A 142 -18.34 12.87 16.80
C TYR A 142 -17.49 13.90 17.53
N ASP A 143 -16.30 13.48 17.98
CA ASP A 143 -15.32 14.39 18.57
C ASP A 143 -14.77 15.39 17.55
N GLU A 144 -14.05 16.40 18.04
CA GLU A 144 -13.53 17.48 17.18
C GLU A 144 -12.58 16.95 16.10
N THR A 145 -11.74 15.94 16.42
CA THR A 145 -10.83 15.33 15.46
C THR A 145 -11.59 14.60 14.34
N GLN A 146 -12.65 13.91 14.70
CA GLN A 146 -13.53 13.22 13.76
C GLN A 146 -14.30 14.21 12.88
N ARG A 147 -14.81 15.30 13.46
CA ARG A 147 -15.48 16.39 12.71
C ARG A 147 -14.52 17.03 11.70
N GLN A 148 -13.29 17.35 12.10
CA GLN A 148 -12.25 17.87 11.20
C GLN A 148 -11.91 16.88 10.08
N ALA A 149 -11.82 15.59 10.38
CA ALA A 149 -11.58 14.57 9.35
C ALA A 149 -12.73 14.48 8.34
N MET A 150 -13.99 14.64 8.77
CA MET A 150 -15.16 14.70 7.88
C MET A 150 -15.13 15.95 6.98
N ILE A 151 -14.76 17.11 7.52
CA ILE A 151 -14.61 18.35 6.75
C ILE A 151 -13.54 18.17 5.68
N LEU A 152 -12.36 17.69 6.06
CA LEU A 152 -11.26 17.44 5.13
C LEU A 152 -11.63 16.42 4.03
N ALA A 153 -12.37 15.37 4.38
CA ALA A 153 -12.82 14.38 3.40
C ALA A 153 -13.78 14.96 2.34
N MET A 154 -14.56 16.00 2.68
CA MET A 154 -15.45 16.67 1.72
C MET A 154 -14.78 17.78 0.93
N GLN A 155 -13.68 18.33 1.43
CA GLN A 155 -12.94 19.42 0.77
C GLN A 155 -11.78 18.93 -0.11
N SER A 156 -11.46 17.64 -0.04
CA SER A 156 -10.31 17.07 -0.74
C SER A 156 -10.74 15.96 -1.69
N PRO A 157 -10.25 15.95 -2.94
CA PRO A 157 -10.55 14.89 -3.89
C PRO A 157 -10.00 13.52 -3.44
N LEU A 158 -8.97 13.52 -2.59
CA LEU A 158 -8.38 12.33 -1.99
C LEU A 158 -8.05 12.60 -0.52
N SER A 159 -8.51 11.76 0.36
CA SER A 159 -8.16 11.81 1.78
C SER A 159 -7.74 10.44 2.31
N VAL A 160 -6.80 10.43 3.24
CA VAL A 160 -6.31 9.22 3.91
C VAL A 160 -6.56 9.35 5.41
N ILE A 161 -7.34 8.42 5.97
CA ILE A 161 -7.67 8.39 7.39
C ILE A 161 -6.89 7.26 8.05
N THR A 162 -6.02 7.61 8.99
CA THR A 162 -5.22 6.66 9.76
C THR A 162 -5.60 6.71 11.24
N GLY A 163 -5.23 5.66 11.97
CA GLY A 163 -5.46 5.61 13.43
C GLY A 163 -5.31 4.18 13.96
N GLY A 164 -5.05 4.06 15.25
CA GLY A 164 -4.92 2.78 15.94
C GLY A 164 -6.21 1.94 15.96
N PRO A 165 -6.16 0.71 16.44
CA PRO A 165 -7.35 -0.10 16.70
C PRO A 165 -8.29 0.63 17.70
N GLY A 166 -9.59 0.58 17.44
CA GLY A 166 -10.60 1.16 18.36
C GLY A 166 -10.76 2.69 18.31
N THR A 167 -10.07 3.42 17.43
CA THR A 167 -10.18 4.88 17.29
C THR A 167 -11.43 5.36 16.54
N GLY A 168 -12.40 4.50 16.30
CA GLY A 168 -13.65 4.89 15.64
C GLY A 168 -13.57 5.10 14.13
N LYS A 169 -12.51 4.61 13.43
CA LYS A 169 -12.39 4.79 11.97
C LYS A 169 -13.63 4.35 11.18
N THR A 170 -14.21 3.21 11.52
CA THR A 170 -15.41 2.72 10.83
C THR A 170 -16.65 3.55 11.16
N THR A 171 -16.72 4.05 12.36
CA THR A 171 -17.74 5.01 12.80
C THR A 171 -17.62 6.31 12.01
N LEU A 172 -16.40 6.79 11.82
CA LEU A 172 -16.08 7.96 11.01
C LEU A 172 -16.49 7.77 9.54
N ILE A 173 -16.25 6.60 8.95
CA ILE A 173 -16.70 6.29 7.58
C ILE A 173 -18.21 6.44 7.46
N ARG A 174 -19.00 5.97 8.45
CA ARG A 174 -20.46 6.16 8.46
C ARG A 174 -20.84 7.65 8.48
N GLY A 175 -20.12 8.45 9.27
CA GLY A 175 -20.32 9.90 9.29
C GLY A 175 -20.02 10.57 7.95
N ILE A 176 -18.89 10.23 7.33
CA ILE A 176 -18.48 10.74 6.01
C ILE A 176 -19.53 10.40 4.94
N LEU A 177 -20.01 9.16 4.90
CA LEU A 177 -21.03 8.73 3.94
C LEU A 177 -22.37 9.45 4.14
N THR A 178 -22.78 9.65 5.38
CA THR A 178 -24.00 10.40 5.71
C THR A 178 -23.84 11.87 5.31
N LEU A 179 -22.68 12.47 5.60
CA LEU A 179 -22.37 13.85 5.24
C LEU A 179 -22.35 14.04 3.71
N HIS A 180 -21.67 13.14 2.99
CA HIS A 180 -21.63 13.13 1.53
C HIS A 180 -23.05 13.09 0.93
N ARG A 181 -23.91 12.19 1.43
CA ARG A 181 -25.30 12.09 1.00
C ARG A 181 -26.08 13.38 1.25
N LEU A 182 -25.90 14.00 2.41
CA LEU A 182 -26.59 15.24 2.78
C LEU A 182 -26.16 16.44 1.94
N LEU A 183 -24.88 16.52 1.59
CA LEU A 183 -24.33 17.60 0.78
C LEU A 183 -24.79 17.50 -0.68
N HIS A 184 -24.81 16.30 -1.26
CA HIS A 184 -25.24 16.07 -2.64
C HIS A 184 -26.76 15.89 -2.80
N GLY A 185 -27.53 15.85 -1.70
CA GLY A 185 -28.98 15.71 -1.76
C GLY A 185 -29.49 14.33 -2.18
N TYR A 186 -28.67 13.26 -2.05
CA TYR A 186 -29.11 11.89 -2.37
C TYR A 186 -30.08 11.34 -1.33
N HIS A 187 -31.03 10.51 -1.79
CA HIS A 187 -31.90 9.77 -0.88
C HIS A 187 -31.25 8.46 -0.41
N GLN A 188 -31.66 7.98 0.77
CA GLN A 188 -31.07 6.76 1.36
C GLN A 188 -31.22 5.50 0.50
N GLY A 189 -32.19 5.48 -0.43
CA GLY A 189 -32.43 4.38 -1.36
C GLY A 189 -31.61 4.42 -2.65
N ASP A 190 -30.93 5.53 -2.95
CA ASP A 190 -30.19 5.70 -4.21
C ASP A 190 -28.85 4.94 -4.25
N VAL A 191 -28.44 4.36 -3.12
CA VAL A 191 -27.13 3.71 -2.91
C VAL A 191 -27.28 2.18 -2.88
N THR A 192 -28.04 1.59 -3.80
CA THR A 192 -28.50 0.19 -3.61
C THR A 192 -27.77 -0.88 -4.41
N ASN A 193 -26.85 -0.57 -5.33
CA ASN A 193 -26.21 -1.62 -6.14
C ASN A 193 -24.68 -1.45 -6.22
N PRO A 194 -23.87 -2.42 -5.68
CA PRO A 194 -22.41 -2.38 -5.77
C PRO A 194 -21.85 -2.58 -7.19
N TYR A 195 -22.71 -2.89 -8.16
CA TYR A 195 -22.34 -3.12 -9.56
C TYR A 195 -22.94 -2.07 -10.52
N GLN A 196 -23.74 -1.14 -10.03
CA GLN A 196 -24.23 0.00 -10.80
C GLN A 196 -23.52 1.26 -10.33
N THR A 197 -23.37 2.20 -11.23
CA THR A 197 -22.82 3.56 -11.00
C THR A 197 -23.66 4.33 -9.98
N GLY A 198 -23.58 3.95 -8.72
CA GLY A 198 -24.12 4.73 -7.61
C GLY A 198 -23.14 5.83 -7.20
N PRO A 199 -23.60 6.82 -6.45
CA PRO A 199 -22.75 7.93 -6.01
C PRO A 199 -21.61 7.52 -5.09
N VAL A 200 -21.64 6.32 -4.52
CA VAL A 200 -20.64 5.81 -3.58
C VAL A 200 -20.35 4.33 -3.82
N LEU A 201 -19.07 3.97 -3.88
CA LEU A 201 -18.59 2.59 -3.93
C LEU A 201 -17.76 2.28 -2.68
N LEU A 202 -18.10 1.18 -1.99
CA LEU A 202 -17.36 0.70 -0.83
C LEU A 202 -16.58 -0.57 -1.18
N ALA A 203 -15.29 -0.56 -0.87
CA ALA A 203 -14.43 -1.71 -1.08
C ALA A 203 -13.51 -1.98 0.11
N ALA A 204 -13.19 -3.27 0.33
CA ALA A 204 -12.28 -3.70 1.38
C ALA A 204 -11.30 -4.78 0.87
N PRO A 205 -10.15 -5.00 1.51
CA PRO A 205 -9.18 -6.00 1.08
C PRO A 205 -9.69 -7.44 1.12
N THR A 206 -10.61 -7.75 2.04
CA THR A 206 -11.14 -9.10 2.26
C THR A 206 -12.66 -9.13 2.29
N GLY A 207 -13.27 -10.27 1.94
CA GLY A 207 -14.72 -10.44 2.00
C GLY A 207 -15.31 -10.22 3.41
N ARG A 208 -14.59 -10.66 4.47
CA ARG A 208 -15.00 -10.41 5.86
C ARG A 208 -15.01 -8.91 6.19
N ALA A 209 -14.01 -8.18 5.76
CA ALA A 209 -13.94 -6.72 5.97
C ALA A 209 -15.02 -5.99 5.16
N ALA A 210 -15.28 -6.40 3.92
CA ALA A 210 -16.37 -5.85 3.10
C ALA A 210 -17.74 -6.08 3.76
N LYS A 211 -18.02 -7.31 4.21
CA LYS A 211 -19.26 -7.63 4.92
C LYS A 211 -19.44 -6.77 6.18
N ARG A 212 -18.39 -6.65 6.99
CA ARG A 212 -18.43 -5.81 8.19
C ARG A 212 -18.65 -4.33 7.87
N MET A 213 -18.04 -3.83 6.80
CA MET A 213 -18.25 -2.46 6.33
C MET A 213 -19.71 -2.25 5.90
N GLN A 214 -20.28 -3.18 5.14
CA GLN A 214 -21.69 -3.17 4.75
C GLN A 214 -22.63 -3.17 5.96
N GLU A 215 -22.40 -4.04 6.96
CA GLU A 215 -23.20 -4.11 8.19
C GLU A 215 -23.16 -2.80 9.00
N MET A 216 -22.07 -2.06 8.95
CA MET A 216 -21.91 -0.82 9.72
C MET A 216 -22.42 0.43 8.99
N THR A 217 -22.39 0.43 7.67
CA THR A 217 -22.75 1.60 6.85
C THR A 217 -24.12 1.48 6.20
N ASP A 218 -24.69 0.29 6.19
CA ASP A 218 -25.91 -0.08 5.45
C ASP A 218 -25.79 0.16 3.93
N ILE A 219 -24.56 0.25 3.44
CA ILE A 219 -24.24 0.43 2.03
C ILE A 219 -23.53 -0.83 1.52
N PRO A 220 -23.95 -1.38 0.35
CA PRO A 220 -23.28 -2.53 -0.23
C PRO A 220 -21.77 -2.32 -0.41
N ALA A 221 -20.99 -3.32 0.02
CA ALA A 221 -19.54 -3.29 -0.09
C ALA A 221 -19.00 -4.56 -0.73
N SER A 222 -17.94 -4.45 -1.52
CA SER A 222 -17.28 -5.57 -2.17
C SER A 222 -15.80 -5.68 -1.82
N THR A 223 -15.13 -6.75 -2.27
CA THR A 223 -13.68 -6.76 -2.19
C THR A 223 -13.08 -5.89 -3.29
N ILE A 224 -11.89 -5.30 -3.02
CA ILE A 224 -11.16 -4.51 -4.01
C ILE A 224 -10.97 -5.33 -5.30
N HIS A 225 -10.55 -6.61 -5.19
CA HIS A 225 -10.37 -7.48 -6.36
C HIS A 225 -11.65 -7.63 -7.20
N ARG A 226 -12.82 -7.75 -6.55
CA ARG A 226 -14.08 -7.87 -7.25
C ARG A 226 -14.55 -6.57 -7.90
N LEU A 227 -14.12 -5.45 -7.35
CA LEU A 227 -14.46 -4.12 -7.87
C LEU A 227 -13.66 -3.77 -9.12
N ILE A 228 -12.41 -4.20 -9.20
CA ILE A 228 -11.50 -3.88 -10.30
C ILE A 228 -11.40 -4.97 -11.39
N GLY A 229 -12.09 -6.12 -11.22
CA GLY A 229 -12.11 -7.26 -12.14
C GLY A 229 -11.10 -8.32 -11.76
#